data_54b2358a65920ede6b7acf1862a7f8c9
#
_entry.id   54b2358a65920ede6b7acf1862a7f8c9
#
_cell.length_a   1.000
_cell.length_b   1.000
_cell.length_c   1.000
_cell.angle_alpha   90.00
_cell.angle_beta   90.00
_cell.angle_gamma   90.00
#
_symmetry.space_group_name_H-M   'P 1'
#
loop_
_entity.id
_entity.type
_entity.pdbx_description
1 polymer ?
#
loop_
_entity_poly.entity_id
_entity_poly.type
_entity_poly.pdbx_seq_one_letter_code
_entity_poly.pdbx_strand_id
1 'polypeptide(L)'
;MNLSISVFALPKYTNSKNTIFGGWLLSHLDLAGLVECRNTQPGRYLTVGIDKMKFVKPVFVGDLVKIYTGVEKIGRTSITVKLVAKVNRMNGSDEITVTEGLFTYVKTNDENEPEEIKKI
;
A
#
# COMPACT_ATOMS: atom_id res chain seq x y z
N MET A 1 -1.34 -10.39 -8.30
CA MET A 1 -1.24 -9.55 -7.09
C MET A 1 -2.19 -10.05 -6.03
N ASN A 2 -1.81 -9.88 -4.78
CA ASN A 2 -2.61 -10.31 -3.63
C ASN A 2 -3.43 -9.15 -3.08
N LEU A 3 -4.66 -9.43 -2.64
CA LEU A 3 -5.43 -8.45 -1.88
C LEU A 3 -4.89 -8.42 -0.45
N SER A 4 -4.22 -7.33 -0.08
CA SER A 4 -3.57 -7.21 1.23
C SER A 4 -4.40 -6.46 2.26
N ILE A 5 -5.14 -5.44 1.85
CA ILE A 5 -5.99 -4.64 2.74
C ILE A 5 -7.30 -4.30 2.04
N SER A 6 -8.40 -4.37 2.82
CA SER A 6 -9.70 -3.83 2.42
C SER A 6 -10.19 -2.93 3.55
N VAL A 7 -10.59 -1.72 3.24
CA VAL A 7 -11.02 -0.74 4.25
C VAL A 7 -12.06 0.21 3.65
N PHE A 8 -13.04 0.60 4.47
CA PHE A 8 -14.00 1.61 4.05
C PHE A 8 -13.47 3.02 4.26
N ALA A 9 -13.74 3.88 3.28
CA ALA A 9 -13.44 5.31 3.37
C ALA A 9 -14.50 6.01 4.22
N LEU A 10 -14.11 6.44 5.42
CA LEU A 10 -15.04 7.03 6.40
C LEU A 10 -15.09 8.56 6.28
N PRO A 11 -16.21 9.19 6.71
CA PRO A 11 -16.37 10.65 6.61
C PRO A 11 -15.28 11.47 7.28
N LYS A 12 -14.69 10.98 8.38
CA LYS A 12 -13.65 11.71 9.12
C LYS A 12 -12.35 11.89 8.35
N TYR A 13 -12.19 11.24 7.21
CA TYR A 13 -10.98 11.33 6.39
C TYR A 13 -11.17 12.21 5.16
N THR A 14 -12.22 13.03 5.13
CA THR A 14 -12.46 13.92 3.98
C THR A 14 -11.62 15.20 4.06
N ASN A 15 -11.34 15.73 2.88
CA ASN A 15 -10.74 17.06 2.71
C ASN A 15 -11.86 18.10 2.44
N SER A 16 -11.46 19.35 2.16
CA SER A 16 -12.40 20.44 1.88
C SER A 16 -13.25 20.22 0.62
N LYS A 17 -12.92 19.24 -0.23
CA LYS A 17 -13.64 18.93 -1.48
C LYS A 17 -14.52 17.69 -1.37
N ASN A 18 -14.74 17.18 -0.15
CA ASN A 18 -15.52 15.96 0.12
C ASN A 18 -14.95 14.69 -0.49
N THR A 19 -13.66 14.69 -0.83
CA THR A 19 -12.92 13.48 -1.19
C THR A 19 -12.01 13.08 -0.05
N ILE A 20 -11.56 11.84 -0.06
CA ILE A 20 -10.63 11.34 0.96
C ILE A 20 -9.25 11.96 0.68
N PHE A 21 -8.60 12.48 1.74
CA PHE A 21 -7.29 13.09 1.54
C PHE A 21 -6.21 12.03 1.23
N GLY A 22 -5.24 12.43 0.38
CA GLY A 22 -4.24 11.52 -0.15
C GLY A 22 -3.36 10.86 0.91
N GLY A 23 -3.09 11.55 2.01
CA GLY A 23 -2.27 11.01 3.11
C GLY A 23 -2.92 9.80 3.78
N TRP A 24 -4.24 9.76 3.90
CA TRP A 24 -4.95 8.61 4.42
C TRP A 24 -4.73 7.39 3.51
N LEU A 25 -4.90 7.59 2.20
CA LEU A 25 -4.70 6.53 1.23
C LEU A 25 -3.25 6.06 1.23
N LEU A 26 -2.30 7.01 1.26
CA LEU A 26 -0.88 6.72 1.29
C LEU A 26 -0.49 5.87 2.51
N SER A 27 -1.05 6.17 3.68
CA SER A 27 -0.79 5.41 4.89
C SER A 27 -1.27 3.96 4.78
N HIS A 28 -2.41 3.74 4.14
CA HIS A 28 -2.93 2.39 3.92
C HIS A 28 -2.13 1.62 2.86
N LEU A 29 -1.65 2.31 1.83
CA LEU A 29 -0.73 1.72 0.87
C LEU A 29 0.55 1.24 1.57
N ASP A 30 1.09 2.06 2.46
CA ASP A 30 2.30 1.70 3.22
C ASP A 30 2.07 0.45 4.06
N LEU A 31 0.94 0.37 4.79
CA LEU A 31 0.59 -0.81 5.57
C LEU A 31 0.41 -2.04 4.69
N ALA A 32 -0.22 -1.90 3.54
CA ALA A 32 -0.43 -3.01 2.62
C ALA A 32 0.91 -3.56 2.09
N GLY A 33 1.84 -2.67 1.77
CA GLY A 33 3.19 -3.08 1.36
C GLY A 33 3.93 -3.83 2.46
N LEU A 34 3.74 -3.42 3.72
CA LEU A 34 4.31 -4.12 4.86
C LEU A 34 3.73 -5.53 5.01
N VAL A 35 2.43 -5.70 4.75
CA VAL A 35 1.80 -7.03 4.75
C VAL A 35 2.46 -7.92 3.71
N GLU A 36 2.69 -7.41 2.50
CA GLU A 36 3.33 -8.17 1.43
C GLU A 36 4.77 -8.57 1.83
N CYS A 37 5.51 -7.65 2.44
CA CYS A 37 6.87 -7.93 2.92
C CYS A 37 6.88 -9.08 3.93
N ARG A 38 6.00 -9.01 4.93
CA ARG A 38 5.92 -10.05 5.96
C ARG A 38 5.48 -11.40 5.42
N ASN A 39 4.62 -11.40 4.41
CA ASN A 39 4.20 -12.63 3.75
C ASN A 39 5.34 -13.23 2.90
N THR A 40 6.24 -12.39 2.41
CA THR A 40 7.41 -12.83 1.65
C THR A 40 8.48 -13.42 2.59
N GLN A 41 8.80 -12.67 3.64
CA GLN A 41 9.68 -13.15 4.70
C GLN A 41 9.32 -12.44 6.01
N PRO A 42 9.03 -13.20 7.09
CA PRO A 42 8.74 -12.60 8.39
C PRO A 42 9.90 -11.75 8.89
N GLY A 43 9.59 -10.63 9.54
CA GLY A 43 10.59 -9.74 10.10
C GLY A 43 10.07 -8.32 10.24
N ARG A 44 10.98 -7.43 10.59
CA ARG A 44 10.72 -6.00 10.69
C ARG A 44 11.14 -5.31 9.42
N TYR A 45 10.33 -4.36 8.98
CA TYR A 45 10.60 -3.61 7.76
C TYR A 45 10.37 -2.13 7.99
N LEU A 46 11.23 -1.29 7.39
CA LEU A 46 11.08 0.14 7.36
C LEU A 46 10.86 0.59 5.93
N THR A 47 9.94 1.51 5.74
CA THR A 47 9.71 2.14 4.44
C THR A 47 10.84 3.13 4.17
N VAL A 48 11.56 2.95 3.07
CA VAL A 48 12.71 3.80 2.73
C VAL A 48 12.51 4.57 1.43
N GLY A 49 11.53 4.23 0.63
CA GLY A 49 11.29 4.94 -0.61
C GLY A 49 9.91 4.71 -1.17
N ILE A 50 9.41 5.72 -1.86
CA ILE A 50 8.15 5.71 -2.58
C ILE A 50 8.40 6.26 -3.96
N ASP A 51 8.11 5.48 -4.99
CA ASP A 51 8.34 5.84 -6.37
C ASP A 51 7.09 5.68 -7.22
N LYS A 52 7.06 6.40 -8.32
CA LYS A 52 6.06 6.24 -9.36
C LYS A 52 4.62 6.31 -8.84
N MET A 53 4.39 7.15 -7.84
CA MET A 53 3.05 7.37 -7.30
C MET A 53 2.18 8.09 -8.31
N LYS A 54 0.99 7.52 -8.54
CA LYS A 54 -0.03 8.13 -9.40
C LYS A 54 -1.36 8.12 -8.67
N PHE A 55 -1.94 9.30 -8.50
CA PHE A 55 -3.31 9.44 -8.00
C PHE A 55 -4.21 9.63 -9.23
N VAL A 56 -4.85 8.57 -9.65
CA VAL A 56 -5.57 8.52 -10.93
C VAL A 56 -6.98 9.06 -10.80
N LYS A 57 -7.66 8.71 -9.71
CA LYS A 57 -9.04 9.13 -9.44
C LYS A 57 -9.24 9.35 -7.95
N PRO A 58 -10.21 10.21 -7.57
CA PRO A 58 -10.49 10.44 -6.15
C PRO A 58 -11.17 9.24 -5.50
N VAL A 59 -10.99 9.14 -4.18
CA VAL A 59 -11.71 8.21 -3.32
C VAL A 59 -12.81 9.00 -2.60
N PHE A 60 -14.02 8.48 -2.59
CA PHE A 60 -15.16 9.14 -1.94
C PHE A 60 -15.57 8.39 -0.67
N VAL A 61 -16.25 9.12 0.23
CA VAL A 61 -16.83 8.51 1.42
C VAL A 61 -17.75 7.35 1.02
N GLY A 62 -17.62 6.23 1.71
CA GLY A 62 -18.40 5.03 1.43
C GLY A 62 -17.77 4.08 0.43
N ASP A 63 -16.71 4.49 -0.24
CA ASP A 63 -15.98 3.58 -1.11
C ASP A 63 -15.34 2.45 -0.30
N LEU A 64 -15.39 1.23 -0.81
CA LEU A 64 -14.60 0.13 -0.29
C LEU A 64 -13.26 0.15 -1.02
N VAL A 65 -12.21 0.49 -0.29
CA VAL A 65 -10.85 0.57 -0.83
C VAL A 65 -10.17 -0.79 -0.67
N LYS A 66 -9.71 -1.33 -1.78
CA LYS A 66 -8.97 -2.60 -1.82
C LYS A 66 -7.57 -2.34 -2.34
N ILE A 67 -6.57 -2.78 -1.60
CA ILE A 67 -5.18 -2.57 -1.99
C ILE A 67 -4.56 -3.92 -2.34
N TYR A 68 -4.15 -4.02 -3.59
CA TYR A 68 -3.48 -5.20 -4.15
C TYR A 68 -1.99 -4.97 -4.16
N THR A 69 -1.24 -5.99 -3.80
CA THR A 69 0.21 -5.91 -3.68
C THR A 69 0.89 -7.07 -4.39
N GLY A 70 2.09 -6.83 -4.85
CA GLY A 70 2.95 -7.86 -5.42
C GLY A 70 4.40 -7.45 -5.29
N VAL A 71 5.29 -8.43 -5.13
CA VAL A 71 6.72 -8.16 -5.07
C VAL A 71 7.22 -7.83 -6.47
N GLU A 72 7.83 -6.65 -6.62
CA GLU A 72 8.44 -6.21 -7.87
C GLU A 72 9.89 -6.66 -7.94
N LYS A 73 10.61 -6.54 -6.81
CA LYS A 73 12.04 -6.81 -6.77
C LYS A 73 12.47 -7.12 -5.33
N ILE A 74 13.36 -8.07 -5.18
CA ILE A 74 14.02 -8.36 -3.89
C ILE A 74 15.51 -8.08 -4.05
N GLY A 75 16.01 -7.13 -3.24
CA GLY A 75 17.42 -6.84 -3.11
C GLY A 75 18.05 -7.62 -1.97
N ARG A 76 19.29 -7.28 -1.61
CA ARG A 76 19.99 -7.98 -0.50
C ARG A 76 19.28 -7.75 0.84
N THR A 77 18.86 -6.52 1.11
CA THR A 77 18.19 -6.14 2.37
C THR A 77 16.81 -5.51 2.12
N SER A 78 16.40 -5.37 0.87
CA SER A 78 15.19 -4.62 0.51
C SER A 78 14.20 -5.44 -0.31
N ILE A 79 12.93 -5.04 -0.19
CA ILE A 79 11.84 -5.55 -1.02
C ILE A 79 11.13 -4.34 -1.61
N THR A 80 10.99 -4.31 -2.94
CA THR A 80 10.17 -3.31 -3.61
C THR A 80 8.82 -3.93 -3.95
N VAL A 81 7.76 -3.31 -3.48
CA VAL A 81 6.39 -3.80 -3.61
C VAL A 81 5.64 -2.89 -4.57
N LYS A 82 4.97 -3.49 -5.54
CA LYS A 82 4.00 -2.78 -6.38
C LYS A 82 2.67 -2.78 -5.66
N LEU A 83 2.04 -1.60 -5.59
CA LEU A 83 0.74 -1.43 -4.94
C LEU A 83 -0.25 -0.80 -5.91
N VAL A 84 -1.45 -1.35 -5.92
CA VAL A 84 -2.57 -0.81 -6.70
C VAL A 84 -3.77 -0.72 -5.79
N ALA A 85 -4.28 0.50 -5.60
CA ALA A 85 -5.52 0.72 -4.86
C ALA A 85 -6.68 0.80 -5.84
N LYS A 86 -7.71 0.03 -5.57
CA LYS A 86 -8.96 0.02 -6.34
C LYS A 86 -10.12 0.24 -5.38
N VAL A 87 -11.20 0.79 -5.89
CA VAL A 87 -12.40 1.01 -5.08
C VAL A 87 -13.61 0.38 -5.72
N ASN A 88 -14.53 -0.09 -4.86
CA ASN A 88 -15.89 -0.38 -5.23
C ASN A 88 -16.76 0.74 -4.69
N ARG A 89 -17.44 1.45 -5.59
CA ARG A 89 -18.34 2.55 -5.22
C ARG A 89 -19.61 2.00 -4.57
N MET A 90 -20.29 2.85 -3.78
CA MET A 90 -21.55 2.49 -3.16
C MET A 90 -22.63 2.10 -4.17
N ASN A 91 -22.54 2.62 -5.38
CA ASN A 91 -23.52 2.34 -6.46
C ASN A 91 -23.38 0.96 -7.09
N GLY A 92 -22.44 0.13 -6.60
CA GLY A 92 -22.24 -1.22 -7.13
C GLY A 92 -21.45 -1.28 -8.43
N SER A 93 -20.75 -0.22 -8.79
CA SER A 93 -19.91 -0.22 -9.99
C SER A 93 -18.75 -1.22 -9.87
N ASP A 94 -18.16 -1.59 -11.00
CA ASP A 94 -16.95 -2.42 -11.03
C ASP A 94 -15.79 -1.73 -10.33
N GLU A 95 -14.76 -2.50 -10.00
CA GLU A 95 -13.55 -1.95 -9.38
C GLU A 95 -12.90 -0.88 -10.28
N ILE A 96 -12.57 0.24 -9.66
CA ILE A 96 -11.93 1.37 -10.34
C ILE A 96 -10.56 1.58 -9.73
N THR A 97 -9.50 1.61 -10.55
CA THR A 97 -8.16 1.92 -10.07
C THR A 97 -8.09 3.41 -9.71
N VAL A 98 -7.71 3.71 -8.48
CA VAL A 98 -7.59 5.09 -7.99
C VAL A 98 -6.15 5.54 -7.78
N THR A 99 -5.26 4.62 -7.44
CA THR A 99 -3.87 4.95 -7.16
C THR A 99 -2.98 3.74 -7.40
N GLU A 100 -1.73 4.00 -7.82
CA GLU A 100 -0.71 2.96 -7.90
C GLU A 100 0.67 3.55 -7.62
N GLY A 101 1.60 2.69 -7.19
CA GLY A 101 2.95 3.11 -6.88
C GLY A 101 3.86 1.95 -6.53
N LEU A 102 5.13 2.28 -6.28
CA LEU A 102 6.15 1.35 -5.84
C LEU A 102 6.70 1.82 -4.49
N PHE A 103 6.65 0.95 -3.50
CA PHE A 103 7.21 1.24 -2.18
C PHE A 103 8.37 0.30 -1.94
N THR A 104 9.48 0.84 -1.42
CA THR A 104 10.65 0.04 -1.08
C THR A 104 10.80 -0.02 0.43
N TYR A 105 10.98 -1.24 0.94
CA TYR A 105 11.12 -1.54 2.35
C TYR A 105 12.46 -2.20 2.60
N VAL A 106 13.11 -1.85 3.70
CA VAL A 106 14.35 -2.51 4.13
C VAL A 106 14.05 -3.36 5.35
N LYS A 107 14.47 -4.63 5.29
CA LYS A 107 14.40 -5.52 6.44
C LYS A 107 15.42 -5.08 7.48
N THR A 108 15.01 -5.03 8.74
CA THR A 108 15.88 -4.58 9.83
C THR A 108 15.91 -5.57 10.98
N ASN A 109 17.01 -5.51 11.75
CA ASN A 109 17.12 -6.23 13.02
C ASN A 109 16.50 -5.43 14.16
N ASP A 110 16.65 -5.90 15.39
CA ASP A 110 16.09 -5.26 16.59
C ASP A 110 16.67 -3.87 16.86
N GLU A 111 17.82 -3.55 16.27
CA GLU A 111 18.50 -2.26 16.42
C GLU A 111 18.24 -1.33 15.25
N ASN A 112 17.27 -1.67 14.38
CA ASN A 112 16.91 -0.93 13.18
C ASN A 112 18.04 -0.84 12.14
N GLU A 113 18.94 -1.81 12.15
CA GLU A 113 19.99 -1.91 11.14
C GLU A 113 19.54 -2.83 10.01
N PRO A 114 19.97 -2.56 8.75
CA PRO A 114 19.60 -3.45 7.63
C PRO A 114 20.03 -4.89 7.88
N GLU A 115 19.14 -5.81 7.55
CA GLU A 115 19.36 -7.24 7.71
C GLU A 115 19.13 -7.94 6.38
N GLU A 116 20.00 -8.88 6.07
CA GLU A 116 19.91 -9.61 4.82
C GLU A 116 18.64 -10.45 4.71
N ILE A 117 18.00 -10.37 3.55
CA ILE A 117 16.82 -11.18 3.26
C ILE A 117 17.29 -12.55 2.84
N LYS A 118 16.82 -13.58 3.54
CA LYS A 118 17.16 -14.95 3.21
C LYS A 118 16.44 -15.39 1.94
N LYS A 119 17.20 -15.92 1.00
CA LYS A 119 16.61 -16.53 -0.20
C LYS A 119 15.99 -17.87 0.19
N ILE A 120 14.77 -18.07 -0.28
CA ILE A 120 14.05 -19.32 -0.13
C ILE A 120 14.33 -20.19 -1.34
#